data_b527be231dc64dd5232dd86719f4aaae
#
_entry.id   b527be231dc64dd5232dd86719f4aaae
#
_cell.length_a   1.000
_cell.length_b   1.000
_cell.length_c   1.000
_cell.angle_alpha   90.00
_cell.angle_beta   90.00
_cell.angle_gamma   90.00
#
_symmetry.space_group_name_H-M   'P 1'
#
loop_
_entity.id
_entity.type
_entity.pdbx_description
1 polymer ?
#
loop_
_entity_poly.entity_id
_entity_poly.type
_entity_poly.pdbx_seq_one_letter_code
_entity_poly.pdbx_strand_id
1 'polypeptide(L)'
;MKLNKTTAVLVFSILSLILSSTPANAAVITGSGATFASPLIDSCRIQFAKETGHDVNYTGGGSGKGRTDFSNRVVDFAGSDAPYNPASLEPRGLIYAPIFAAPISIFYNLPDVKDTIQLSPNTLAKIFSGEIQKWNDPAILADNKRVTREPVFGTKTVKQTVVDKKTKKKSVVSKVVPQLDSSGKPVIVSYKESTFDAVLPNTQIQVWYRSDSSGTSENFANYLKNSVSDSAIWPKNASGTFANATPKALSGFFNFQGASGSAAVAAGVVKNVGAIGYGELSFATDNKLPSVAIFNPAGEAIAPSSAGTATFLAAATLNSNGTLTYDYKTKTSGAYTLGTTSYGLASTSYGTKVISNTIQQWFTYVLDKCPTSFPEKGYAQITGKLADLARTQIAKIGSQTE
;
A
#
# COMPACT_ATOMS: atom_id res chain seq x y z
N MET A 1 -13.28 27.65 75.24
CA MET A 1 -13.55 27.83 73.82
C MET A 1 -14.18 26.54 73.30
N LYS A 2 -15.51 26.55 73.11
CA LYS A 2 -16.27 25.33 72.66
C LYS A 2 -16.21 25.23 71.16
N LEU A 3 -15.54 24.18 70.63
CA LEU A 3 -15.55 23.86 69.22
C LEU A 3 -16.92 23.28 68.81
N ASN A 4 -17.55 23.90 67.83
CA ASN A 4 -18.85 23.50 67.30
C ASN A 4 -18.78 22.15 66.60
N LYS A 5 -19.65 21.23 66.98
CA LYS A 5 -19.79 19.85 66.45
C LYS A 5 -20.19 19.79 64.93
N THR A 6 -20.46 20.91 64.33
CA THR A 6 -20.91 21.00 62.91
C THR A 6 -19.75 21.05 61.91
N THR A 7 -18.54 21.37 62.28
CA THR A 7 -17.36 21.46 61.41
C THR A 7 -16.65 20.11 61.20
N ALA A 8 -16.90 19.13 62.07
CA ALA A 8 -16.26 17.80 61.99
C ALA A 8 -16.95 16.86 60.98
N VAL A 9 -18.21 17.11 60.56
CA VAL A 9 -18.96 16.25 59.63
C VAL A 9 -18.67 16.60 58.17
N LEU A 10 -18.27 17.86 57.87
CA LEU A 10 -17.96 18.27 56.48
C LEU A 10 -16.58 17.86 55.98
N VAL A 11 -15.63 17.57 56.90
CA VAL A 11 -14.26 17.14 56.54
C VAL A 11 -14.20 15.61 56.21
N PHE A 12 -15.15 14.84 56.76
CA PHE A 12 -15.19 13.39 56.54
C PHE A 12 -15.92 12.99 55.25
N SER A 13 -16.72 13.90 54.65
CA SER A 13 -17.46 13.62 53.39
C SER A 13 -16.68 13.95 52.12
N ILE A 14 -15.53 14.62 52.22
CA ILE A 14 -14.67 14.94 51.05
C ILE A 14 -13.57 13.91 50.83
N LEU A 15 -13.30 13.02 51.81
CA LEU A 15 -12.23 12.03 51.72
C LEU A 15 -12.67 10.68 51.17
N SER A 16 -13.95 10.51 50.80
CA SER A 16 -14.49 9.26 50.26
C SER A 16 -14.73 9.26 48.73
N LEU A 17 -14.29 10.32 48.03
CA LEU A 17 -14.41 10.38 46.53
C LEU A 17 -13.09 10.21 45.80
N ILE A 18 -12.02 9.82 46.46
CA ILE A 18 -10.77 9.46 45.83
C ILE A 18 -10.51 7.99 46.20
N LEU A 19 -11.05 7.04 45.43
CA LEU A 19 -10.46 5.71 45.24
C LEU A 19 -11.48 4.77 44.58
N SER A 20 -11.55 4.83 43.30
CA SER A 20 -11.78 3.61 42.48
C SER A 20 -11.24 3.83 41.07
N SER A 21 -10.01 4.29 40.93
CA SER A 21 -9.19 3.85 39.84
C SER A 21 -8.71 2.44 40.20
N THR A 22 -9.49 1.42 39.88
CA THR A 22 -8.91 0.09 39.74
C THR A 22 -7.69 0.26 38.88
N PRO A 23 -6.48 -0.17 39.28
CA PRO A 23 -5.37 -0.21 38.36
C PRO A 23 -5.83 -1.02 37.19
N ALA A 24 -5.97 -0.40 36.01
CA ALA A 24 -6.12 -1.16 34.79
C ALA A 24 -4.94 -2.12 34.77
N ASN A 25 -5.19 -3.45 34.86
CA ASN A 25 -4.13 -4.44 34.83
C ASN A 25 -3.41 -4.24 33.49
N ALA A 26 -2.28 -3.51 33.53
CA ALA A 26 -1.43 -3.31 32.38
C ALA A 26 -1.07 -4.69 31.84
N ALA A 27 -1.42 -4.97 30.59
CA ALA A 27 -1.05 -6.22 29.93
C ALA A 27 0.00 -5.94 28.88
N VAL A 28 0.90 -6.89 28.72
CA VAL A 28 1.86 -6.93 27.62
C VAL A 28 1.45 -8.06 26.70
N ILE A 29 1.19 -7.75 25.43
CA ILE A 29 0.94 -8.75 24.38
C ILE A 29 2.12 -8.81 23.45
N THR A 30 2.44 -10.04 22.99
CA THR A 30 3.58 -10.30 22.11
C THR A 30 3.09 -10.71 20.73
N GLY A 31 3.74 -10.18 19.69
CA GLY A 31 3.44 -10.49 18.31
C GLY A 31 4.68 -10.65 17.44
N SER A 32 4.54 -11.35 16.34
CA SER A 32 5.59 -11.45 15.33
C SER A 32 5.00 -11.53 13.93
N GLY A 33 5.83 -11.34 12.90
CA GLY A 33 5.40 -11.60 11.54
C GLY A 33 5.82 -10.59 10.48
N ALA A 34 4.85 -10.13 9.68
CA ALA A 34 5.08 -9.33 8.50
C ALA A 34 5.94 -8.09 8.78
N THR A 35 7.07 -7.98 8.09
CA THR A 35 7.90 -6.75 8.12
C THR A 35 7.28 -5.61 7.33
N PHE A 36 6.34 -5.89 6.44
CA PHE A 36 5.48 -4.94 5.76
C PHE A 36 4.68 -4.08 6.75
N ALA A 37 4.22 -4.69 7.85
CA ALA A 37 3.43 -4.05 8.89
C ALA A 37 4.28 -3.24 9.90
N SER A 38 5.58 -3.53 10.02
CA SER A 38 6.43 -3.01 11.09
C SER A 38 6.43 -1.49 11.21
N PRO A 39 6.55 -0.68 10.13
CA PRO A 39 6.60 0.78 10.27
C PRO A 39 5.32 1.38 10.88
N LEU A 40 4.15 0.81 10.57
CA LEU A 40 2.88 1.23 11.15
C LEU A 40 2.75 0.75 12.59
N ILE A 41 3.02 -0.53 12.86
CA ILE A 41 2.93 -1.12 14.19
C ILE A 41 3.84 -0.39 15.17
N ASP A 42 5.08 -0.11 14.79
CA ASP A 42 6.05 0.59 15.66
C ASP A 42 5.62 2.01 16.01
N SER A 43 4.98 2.71 15.09
CA SER A 43 4.41 4.02 15.35
C SER A 43 3.18 3.93 16.26
N CYS A 44 2.28 3.01 15.95
CA CYS A 44 0.99 2.87 16.66
C CYS A 44 1.11 2.32 18.07
N ARG A 45 1.98 1.34 18.32
CA ARG A 45 2.11 0.72 19.67
C ARG A 45 2.49 1.73 20.74
N ILE A 46 3.28 2.75 20.38
CA ILE A 46 3.67 3.82 21.32
C ILE A 46 2.44 4.62 21.72
N GLN A 47 1.59 4.97 20.76
CA GLN A 47 0.38 5.74 21.04
C GLN A 47 -0.67 4.89 21.76
N PHE A 48 -0.83 3.63 21.39
CA PHE A 48 -1.71 2.67 22.04
C PHE A 48 -1.35 2.52 23.53
N ALA A 49 -0.06 2.36 23.85
CA ALA A 49 0.40 2.24 25.22
C ALA A 49 0.06 3.49 26.06
N LYS A 50 0.23 4.70 25.48
CA LYS A 50 -0.14 5.96 26.15
C LYS A 50 -1.63 6.08 26.44
N GLU A 51 -2.48 5.58 25.52
CA GLU A 51 -3.94 5.72 25.65
C GLU A 51 -4.57 4.64 26.53
N THR A 52 -4.00 3.43 26.56
CA THR A 52 -4.62 2.28 27.21
C THR A 52 -3.87 1.74 28.40
N GLY A 53 -2.59 2.07 28.54
CA GLY A 53 -1.70 1.47 29.55
C GLY A 53 -1.24 0.05 29.21
N HIS A 54 -1.62 -0.51 28.05
CA HIS A 54 -1.18 -1.83 27.59
C HIS A 54 0.00 -1.71 26.63
N ASP A 55 0.95 -2.65 26.71
CA ASP A 55 2.10 -2.70 25.82
C ASP A 55 1.96 -3.75 24.72
N VAL A 56 2.51 -3.43 23.56
CA VAL A 56 2.59 -4.33 22.40
C VAL A 56 4.05 -4.50 22.01
N ASN A 57 4.55 -5.73 22.11
CA ASN A 57 5.87 -6.11 21.61
C ASN A 57 5.71 -6.83 20.27
N TYR A 58 6.27 -6.27 19.20
CA TYR A 58 6.18 -6.86 17.86
C TYR A 58 7.57 -7.06 17.26
N THR A 59 7.83 -8.27 16.75
CA THR A 59 9.09 -8.62 16.09
C THR A 59 8.83 -8.95 14.63
N GLY A 60 9.41 -8.19 13.71
CA GLY A 60 9.43 -8.50 12.28
C GLY A 60 10.22 -9.80 12.01
N GLY A 61 9.89 -10.47 10.92
CA GLY A 61 10.58 -11.71 10.50
C GLY A 61 9.93 -12.34 9.28
N GLY A 62 8.94 -11.62 8.72
CA GLY A 62 8.13 -12.07 7.58
C GLY A 62 6.89 -12.81 8.01
N SER A 63 5.86 -12.80 7.14
CA SER A 63 4.56 -13.43 7.40
C SER A 63 4.69 -14.94 7.70
N GLY A 64 5.63 -15.63 7.07
CA GLY A 64 5.89 -17.05 7.34
C GLY A 64 6.35 -17.29 8.78
N LYS A 65 7.29 -16.46 9.29
CA LYS A 65 7.69 -16.54 10.70
C LYS A 65 6.50 -16.26 11.62
N GLY A 66 5.71 -15.23 11.36
CA GLY A 66 4.53 -14.92 12.16
C GLY A 66 3.54 -16.07 12.23
N ARG A 67 3.22 -16.68 11.08
CA ARG A 67 2.36 -17.87 11.02
C ARG A 67 2.92 -19.05 11.84
N THR A 68 4.22 -19.30 11.74
CA THR A 68 4.90 -20.38 12.48
C THR A 68 4.89 -20.11 13.99
N ASP A 69 5.29 -18.90 14.42
CA ASP A 69 5.33 -18.53 15.84
C ASP A 69 3.93 -18.63 16.47
N PHE A 70 2.90 -18.15 15.73
CA PHE A 70 1.51 -18.20 16.17
C PHE A 70 0.99 -19.66 16.27
N SER A 71 1.26 -20.50 15.27
CA SER A 71 0.88 -21.91 15.30
C SER A 71 1.53 -22.67 16.47
N ASN A 72 2.75 -22.31 16.82
CA ASN A 72 3.52 -22.87 17.93
C ASN A 72 3.22 -22.19 19.28
N ARG A 73 2.29 -21.23 19.34
CA ARG A 73 1.95 -20.47 20.53
C ARG A 73 3.15 -19.75 21.19
N VAL A 74 4.12 -19.33 20.38
CA VAL A 74 5.29 -18.56 20.83
C VAL A 74 4.89 -17.09 21.06
N VAL A 75 3.88 -16.62 20.33
CA VAL A 75 3.35 -15.25 20.42
C VAL A 75 1.84 -15.27 20.62
N ASP A 76 1.30 -14.19 21.20
CA ASP A 76 -0.13 -14.03 21.45
C ASP A 76 -0.91 -13.73 20.18
N PHE A 77 -0.29 -13.01 19.23
CA PHE A 77 -0.87 -12.69 17.92
C PHE A 77 0.20 -12.69 16.84
N ALA A 78 -0.19 -12.67 15.57
CA ALA A 78 0.77 -12.46 14.50
C ALA A 78 0.26 -11.46 13.46
N GLY A 79 1.20 -10.88 12.69
CA GLY A 79 0.92 -10.09 11.50
C GLY A 79 1.25 -10.89 10.23
N SER A 80 0.33 -10.92 9.27
CA SER A 80 0.56 -11.61 7.99
C SER A 80 -0.12 -10.89 6.84
N ASP A 81 0.61 -10.66 5.73
CA ASP A 81 0.03 -10.05 4.52
C ASP A 81 -0.64 -11.10 3.62
N ALA A 82 -0.48 -12.38 3.93
CA ALA A 82 -1.09 -13.48 3.20
C ALA A 82 -1.65 -14.54 4.16
N PRO A 83 -2.74 -15.23 3.81
CA PRO A 83 -3.26 -16.37 4.56
C PRO A 83 -2.25 -17.52 4.66
N TYR A 84 -2.55 -18.54 5.45
CA TYR A 84 -1.81 -19.80 5.41
C TYR A 84 -1.97 -20.45 4.03
N ASN A 85 -0.87 -20.97 3.51
CA ASN A 85 -0.87 -21.65 2.22
C ASN A 85 0.03 -22.90 2.31
N PRO A 86 -0.55 -24.12 2.22
CA PRO A 86 -1.99 -24.39 2.10
C PRO A 86 -2.80 -24.08 3.37
N ALA A 87 -4.11 -23.89 3.22
CA ALA A 87 -5.03 -23.63 4.33
C ALA A 87 -5.09 -24.75 5.37
N SER A 88 -4.71 -25.98 5.01
CA SER A 88 -4.58 -27.12 5.94
C SER A 88 -3.55 -26.92 7.05
N LEU A 89 -2.70 -25.89 6.95
CA LEU A 89 -1.74 -25.51 7.99
C LEU A 89 -2.33 -24.54 9.02
N GLU A 90 -3.58 -24.11 8.85
CA GLU A 90 -4.25 -23.21 9.79
C GLU A 90 -4.44 -23.86 11.16
N PRO A 91 -3.99 -23.23 12.25
CA PRO A 91 -4.28 -23.72 13.58
C PRO A 91 -5.78 -23.64 13.88
N ARG A 92 -6.26 -24.55 14.72
CA ARG A 92 -7.67 -24.55 15.14
C ARG A 92 -8.03 -23.25 15.82
N GLY A 93 -9.19 -22.69 15.47
CA GLY A 93 -9.69 -21.44 16.04
C GLY A 93 -8.98 -20.19 15.54
N LEU A 94 -8.22 -20.29 14.44
CA LEU A 94 -7.58 -19.14 13.81
C LEU A 94 -8.62 -18.11 13.37
N ILE A 95 -8.29 -16.85 13.62
CA ILE A 95 -9.02 -15.67 13.15
C ILE A 95 -8.09 -14.86 12.25
N TYR A 96 -8.58 -14.50 11.06
CA TYR A 96 -8.00 -13.46 10.22
C TYR A 96 -8.78 -12.17 10.41
N ALA A 97 -8.17 -11.16 10.97
CA ALA A 97 -8.72 -9.81 11.04
C ALA A 97 -7.97 -8.91 10.07
N PRO A 98 -8.57 -8.42 8.97
CA PRO A 98 -7.94 -7.40 8.13
C PRO A 98 -7.86 -6.10 8.95
N ILE A 99 -6.66 -5.61 9.26
CA ILE A 99 -6.47 -4.50 10.19
C ILE A 99 -6.00 -3.20 9.52
N PHE A 100 -5.33 -3.27 8.40
CA PHE A 100 -5.00 -2.15 7.53
C PHE A 100 -4.67 -2.64 6.13
N ALA A 101 -4.53 -1.71 5.20
CA ALA A 101 -4.10 -2.00 3.84
C ALA A 101 -2.95 -1.07 3.44
N ALA A 102 -2.18 -1.48 2.43
CA ALA A 102 -1.15 -0.63 1.85
C ALA A 102 -0.80 -1.07 0.42
N PRO A 103 -0.24 -0.16 -0.41
CA PRO A 103 0.33 -0.56 -1.68
C PRO A 103 1.65 -1.29 -1.47
N ILE A 104 1.86 -2.37 -2.23
CA ILE A 104 3.20 -2.90 -2.47
C ILE A 104 3.83 -2.01 -3.54
N SER A 105 4.78 -1.17 -3.16
CA SER A 105 5.52 -0.31 -4.07
C SER A 105 6.62 -1.10 -4.76
N ILE A 106 6.79 -0.85 -6.05
CA ILE A 106 7.97 -1.23 -6.82
C ILE A 106 8.87 -0.01 -6.86
N PHE A 107 9.98 -0.03 -6.17
CA PHE A 107 10.89 1.10 -6.07
C PHE A 107 12.22 0.81 -6.74
N TYR A 108 12.88 1.86 -7.22
CA TYR A 108 14.10 1.73 -8.01
C TYR A 108 15.13 2.82 -7.68
N ASN A 109 16.36 2.62 -8.12
CA ASN A 109 17.45 3.59 -7.95
C ASN A 109 18.04 3.97 -9.32
N LEU A 110 17.52 5.03 -9.91
CA LEU A 110 18.03 5.65 -11.14
C LEU A 110 18.08 7.18 -10.94
N PRO A 111 19.16 7.72 -10.36
CA PRO A 111 19.21 9.12 -9.90
C PRO A 111 19.09 10.15 -11.05
N ASP A 112 19.47 9.77 -12.27
CA ASP A 112 19.42 10.64 -13.44
C ASP A 112 18.07 10.64 -14.17
N VAL A 113 17.15 9.70 -13.81
CA VAL A 113 15.80 9.62 -14.36
C VAL A 113 14.87 10.46 -13.50
N LYS A 114 14.32 11.54 -14.07
CA LYS A 114 13.44 12.49 -13.35
C LYS A 114 11.98 12.13 -13.47
N ASP A 115 11.58 11.53 -14.59
CA ASP A 115 10.21 11.12 -14.81
C ASP A 115 9.89 9.82 -14.05
N THR A 116 8.66 9.71 -13.57
CA THR A 116 8.19 8.47 -12.98
C THR A 116 8.16 7.36 -14.02
N ILE A 117 8.87 6.27 -13.76
CA ILE A 117 8.84 5.08 -14.62
C ILE A 117 7.47 4.41 -14.52
N GLN A 118 6.92 4.04 -15.68
CA GLN A 118 5.68 3.31 -15.80
C GLN A 118 5.98 1.90 -16.29
N LEU A 119 5.33 0.89 -15.70
CA LEU A 119 5.49 -0.50 -16.12
C LEU A 119 4.14 -1.18 -16.26
N SER A 120 3.95 -1.87 -17.38
CA SER A 120 2.85 -2.81 -17.53
C SER A 120 3.09 -4.07 -16.71
N PRO A 121 2.05 -4.84 -16.35
CA PRO A 121 2.21 -6.12 -15.66
C PRO A 121 3.14 -7.09 -16.40
N ASN A 122 3.09 -7.10 -17.73
CA ASN A 122 3.96 -7.94 -18.56
C ASN A 122 5.43 -7.54 -18.45
N THR A 123 5.74 -6.25 -18.58
CA THR A 123 7.10 -5.72 -18.46
C THR A 123 7.65 -5.97 -17.06
N LEU A 124 6.85 -5.72 -16.03
CA LEU A 124 7.22 -5.97 -14.64
C LEU A 124 7.51 -7.47 -14.41
N ALA A 125 6.66 -8.36 -14.89
CA ALA A 125 6.88 -9.80 -14.81
C ALA A 125 8.17 -10.24 -15.49
N LYS A 126 8.48 -9.70 -16.68
CA LYS A 126 9.71 -9.99 -17.42
C LYS A 126 10.98 -9.48 -16.71
N ILE A 127 10.90 -8.34 -16.03
CA ILE A 127 12.01 -7.87 -15.17
C ILE A 127 12.26 -8.85 -14.03
N PHE A 128 11.21 -9.22 -13.29
CA PHE A 128 11.34 -10.11 -12.13
C PHE A 128 11.49 -11.59 -12.46
N SER A 129 11.37 -11.98 -13.73
CA SER A 129 11.74 -13.30 -14.25
C SER A 129 13.15 -13.35 -14.85
N GLY A 130 13.85 -12.21 -14.92
CA GLY A 130 15.19 -12.09 -15.51
C GLY A 130 15.21 -12.11 -17.03
N GLU A 131 14.07 -11.97 -17.70
CA GLU A 131 13.99 -11.85 -19.16
C GLU A 131 14.46 -10.46 -19.61
N ILE A 132 14.00 -9.39 -18.94
CA ILE A 132 14.44 -8.02 -19.16
C ILE A 132 15.56 -7.71 -18.14
N GLN A 133 16.72 -7.33 -18.64
CA GLN A 133 17.91 -7.13 -17.81
C GLN A 133 18.50 -5.72 -17.87
N LYS A 134 17.97 -4.83 -18.70
CA LYS A 134 18.44 -3.46 -18.87
C LYS A 134 17.29 -2.47 -18.82
N TRP A 135 17.55 -1.29 -18.26
CA TRP A 135 16.54 -0.25 -18.15
C TRP A 135 16.11 0.36 -19.48
N ASN A 136 16.96 0.32 -20.51
CA ASN A 136 16.62 0.77 -21.87
C ASN A 136 16.05 -0.35 -22.75
N ASP A 137 15.52 -1.43 -22.16
CA ASP A 137 14.83 -2.48 -22.92
C ASP A 137 13.64 -1.90 -23.68
N PRO A 138 13.40 -2.33 -24.93
CA PRO A 138 12.29 -1.84 -25.76
C PRO A 138 10.92 -1.93 -25.09
N ALA A 139 10.67 -2.95 -24.25
CA ALA A 139 9.39 -3.08 -23.55
C ALA A 139 9.24 -1.99 -22.47
N ILE A 140 10.30 -1.68 -21.74
CA ILE A 140 10.29 -0.58 -20.74
C ILE A 140 10.11 0.77 -21.47
N LEU A 141 10.81 0.99 -22.58
CA LEU A 141 10.68 2.23 -23.35
C LEU A 141 9.25 2.38 -23.90
N ALA A 142 8.62 1.29 -24.38
CA ALA A 142 7.24 1.30 -24.87
C ALA A 142 6.24 1.69 -23.77
N ASP A 143 6.38 1.16 -22.56
CA ASP A 143 5.55 1.50 -21.39
C ASP A 143 5.74 2.97 -20.96
N ASN A 144 6.85 3.60 -21.33
CA ASN A 144 7.23 4.96 -20.92
C ASN A 144 7.07 6.02 -22.01
N LYS A 145 6.43 5.70 -23.13
CA LYS A 145 6.05 6.71 -24.12
C LYS A 145 5.12 7.75 -23.48
N ARG A 146 5.42 9.01 -23.72
CA ARG A 146 4.60 10.13 -23.24
C ARG A 146 3.87 10.75 -24.42
N VAL A 147 2.59 10.99 -24.24
CA VAL A 147 1.78 11.75 -25.18
C VAL A 147 1.45 13.09 -24.55
N THR A 148 1.90 14.17 -25.19
CA THR A 148 1.46 15.52 -24.85
C THR A 148 0.34 15.94 -25.78
N ARG A 149 -0.65 16.63 -25.22
CA ARG A 149 -1.79 17.19 -25.93
C ARG A 149 -1.75 18.71 -25.83
N GLU A 150 -1.39 19.38 -26.90
CA GLU A 150 -1.45 20.83 -26.98
C GLU A 150 -2.81 21.26 -27.55
N PRO A 151 -3.57 22.14 -26.86
CA PRO A 151 -4.85 22.58 -27.38
C PRO A 151 -4.66 23.42 -28.65
N VAL A 152 -5.39 23.09 -29.69
CA VAL A 152 -5.49 23.89 -30.93
C VAL A 152 -6.74 24.75 -30.79
N PHE A 153 -6.55 26.05 -30.78
CA PHE A 153 -7.63 27.00 -30.64
C PHE A 153 -8.25 27.35 -31.98
N GLY A 154 -9.56 27.41 -31.98
CA GLY A 154 -10.33 27.84 -33.16
C GLY A 154 -10.03 29.27 -33.54
N THR A 155 -10.03 29.56 -34.83
CA THR A 155 -9.92 30.94 -35.35
C THR A 155 -11.12 31.22 -36.26
N LYS A 156 -11.49 32.51 -36.35
CA LYS A 156 -12.50 32.99 -37.29
C LYS A 156 -12.00 34.19 -38.06
N THR A 157 -12.40 34.29 -39.31
CA THR A 157 -12.05 35.44 -40.16
C THR A 157 -13.14 36.52 -39.95
N VAL A 158 -12.72 37.68 -39.54
CA VAL A 158 -13.60 38.87 -39.44
C VAL A 158 -13.18 39.90 -40.49
N LYS A 159 -14.18 40.55 -41.10
CA LYS A 159 -13.96 41.67 -42.00
C LYS A 159 -13.88 42.96 -41.18
N GLN A 160 -12.78 43.67 -41.32
CA GLN A 160 -12.56 44.94 -40.65
C GLN A 160 -12.37 46.06 -41.70
N THR A 161 -13.16 47.13 -41.58
CA THR A 161 -12.99 48.31 -42.41
C THR A 161 -11.80 49.12 -41.88
N VAL A 162 -10.79 49.29 -42.71
CA VAL A 162 -9.63 50.13 -42.43
C VAL A 162 -9.71 51.38 -43.26
N VAL A 163 -9.50 52.52 -42.62
CA VAL A 163 -9.45 53.83 -43.29
C VAL A 163 -8.03 54.27 -43.41
N ASP A 164 -7.53 54.43 -44.63
CA ASP A 164 -6.23 54.95 -44.88
C ASP A 164 -6.14 56.43 -44.34
N LYS A 165 -5.18 56.66 -43.47
CA LYS A 165 -5.03 57.94 -42.77
C LYS A 165 -4.72 59.11 -43.70
N LYS A 166 -4.02 58.88 -44.87
CA LYS A 166 -3.62 59.88 -45.81
C LYS A 166 -4.66 60.12 -46.88
N THR A 167 -5.22 59.08 -47.46
CA THR A 167 -6.14 59.15 -48.59
C THR A 167 -7.59 59.15 -48.18
N LYS A 168 -7.91 58.86 -46.89
CA LYS A 168 -9.31 58.74 -46.36
C LYS A 168 -10.15 57.63 -47.04
N LYS A 169 -9.52 56.83 -47.90
CA LYS A 169 -10.20 55.70 -48.55
C LYS A 169 -10.49 54.57 -47.55
N LYS A 170 -11.67 54.04 -47.62
CA LYS A 170 -12.10 52.83 -46.85
C LYS A 170 -11.76 51.58 -47.66
N SER A 171 -11.09 50.67 -47.06
CA SER A 171 -10.86 49.31 -47.58
C SER A 171 -11.33 48.26 -46.55
N VAL A 172 -11.81 47.11 -47.02
CA VAL A 172 -12.20 45.99 -46.17
C VAL A 172 -11.07 45.00 -46.19
N VAL A 173 -10.47 44.75 -45.03
CA VAL A 173 -9.43 43.73 -44.84
C VAL A 173 -9.97 42.56 -44.04
N SER A 174 -9.58 41.36 -44.42
CA SER A 174 -9.87 40.16 -43.64
C SER A 174 -8.80 39.98 -42.57
N LYS A 175 -9.22 39.82 -41.33
CA LYS A 175 -8.32 39.56 -40.18
C LYS A 175 -8.74 38.25 -39.53
N VAL A 176 -7.77 37.36 -39.30
CA VAL A 176 -7.96 36.15 -38.51
C VAL A 176 -7.87 36.49 -37.03
N VAL A 177 -8.87 36.11 -36.27
CA VAL A 177 -8.94 36.35 -34.82
C VAL A 177 -9.29 35.04 -34.10
N PRO A 178 -8.90 34.88 -32.83
CA PRO A 178 -9.35 33.72 -32.05
C PRO A 178 -10.88 33.61 -31.99
N GLN A 179 -11.38 32.39 -32.09
CA GLN A 179 -12.79 32.10 -31.81
C GLN A 179 -12.95 32.03 -30.29
N LEU A 180 -13.82 32.86 -29.76
CA LEU A 180 -14.10 32.89 -28.33
C LEU A 180 -15.49 32.28 -28.03
N ASP A 181 -15.62 31.63 -26.90
CA ASP A 181 -16.88 31.16 -26.33
C ASP A 181 -17.71 32.34 -25.75
N SER A 182 -18.86 32.00 -25.16
CA SER A 182 -19.76 32.98 -24.53
C SER A 182 -19.14 33.67 -23.30
N SER A 183 -18.10 33.13 -22.72
CA SER A 183 -17.36 33.70 -21.58
C SER A 183 -16.11 34.49 -22.00
N GLY A 184 -15.86 34.60 -23.30
CA GLY A 184 -14.70 35.31 -23.86
C GLY A 184 -13.40 34.50 -23.84
N LYS A 185 -13.45 33.19 -23.62
CA LYS A 185 -12.27 32.31 -23.65
C LYS A 185 -12.07 31.70 -25.04
N PRO A 186 -10.81 31.44 -25.46
CA PRO A 186 -10.54 30.77 -26.73
C PRO A 186 -11.18 29.38 -26.78
N VAL A 187 -11.88 29.07 -27.87
CA VAL A 187 -12.49 27.77 -28.10
C VAL A 187 -11.46 26.75 -28.56
N ILE A 188 -11.31 25.64 -27.85
CA ILE A 188 -10.46 24.52 -28.26
C ILE A 188 -11.24 23.71 -29.31
N VAL A 189 -10.68 23.58 -30.51
CA VAL A 189 -11.32 22.85 -31.63
C VAL A 189 -10.71 21.45 -31.82
N SER A 190 -9.48 21.25 -31.39
CA SER A 190 -8.80 19.94 -31.42
C SER A 190 -7.62 19.95 -30.48
N TYR A 191 -6.92 18.81 -30.39
CA TYR A 191 -5.63 18.70 -29.73
C TYR A 191 -4.60 18.20 -30.71
N LYS A 192 -3.41 18.81 -30.70
CA LYS A 192 -2.22 18.28 -31.38
C LYS A 192 -1.54 17.31 -30.42
N GLU A 193 -1.48 16.05 -30.78
CA GLU A 193 -0.76 15.03 -30.01
C GLU A 193 0.69 14.95 -30.51
N SER A 194 1.63 14.90 -29.57
CA SER A 194 3.04 14.61 -29.85
C SER A 194 3.49 13.52 -28.88
N THR A 195 4.12 12.46 -29.43
CA THR A 195 4.64 11.34 -28.66
C THR A 195 6.14 11.51 -28.49
N PHE A 196 6.62 11.34 -27.26
CA PHE A 196 8.03 11.34 -26.90
C PHE A 196 8.44 9.98 -26.39
N ASP A 197 9.58 9.49 -26.86
CA ASP A 197 10.21 8.29 -26.32
C ASP A 197 10.92 8.64 -25.02
N ALA A 198 10.76 7.79 -24.00
CA ALA A 198 11.53 7.95 -22.76
C ALA A 198 13.00 7.66 -23.02
N VAL A 199 13.87 8.47 -22.42
CA VAL A 199 15.31 8.24 -22.42
C VAL A 199 15.70 7.56 -21.12
N LEU A 200 15.94 6.27 -21.17
CA LEU A 200 16.39 5.47 -20.03
C LEU A 200 17.83 4.99 -20.25
N PRO A 201 18.62 4.86 -19.17
CA PRO A 201 20.03 4.51 -19.27
C PRO A 201 20.22 3.05 -19.70
N ASN A 202 21.30 2.76 -20.43
CA ASN A 202 21.74 1.40 -20.72
C ASN A 202 22.40 0.76 -19.48
N THR A 203 21.69 0.80 -18.35
CA THR A 203 22.16 0.28 -17.07
C THR A 203 21.55 -1.10 -16.82
N GLN A 204 22.34 -2.03 -16.29
CA GLN A 204 21.86 -3.33 -15.88
C GLN A 204 20.86 -3.21 -14.73
N ILE A 205 19.76 -3.94 -14.82
CA ILE A 205 18.78 -4.06 -13.72
C ILE A 205 19.31 -5.04 -12.69
N GLN A 206 19.38 -4.62 -11.42
CA GLN A 206 19.67 -5.48 -10.28
C GLN A 206 18.38 -5.68 -9.50
N VAL A 207 17.87 -6.90 -9.45
CA VAL A 207 16.61 -7.24 -8.79
C VAL A 207 16.87 -7.62 -7.34
N TRP A 208 16.29 -6.86 -6.41
CA TRP A 208 16.30 -7.15 -4.98
C TRP A 208 14.97 -7.76 -4.57
N TYR A 209 15.02 -8.94 -3.94
CA TYR A 209 13.84 -9.68 -3.54
C TYR A 209 13.92 -10.17 -2.09
N ARG A 210 12.82 -10.58 -1.52
CA ARG A 210 12.73 -11.14 -0.16
C ARG A 210 13.23 -12.58 -0.15
N SER A 211 14.29 -12.84 0.60
CA SER A 211 14.83 -14.20 0.80
C SER A 211 14.13 -14.97 1.92
N ASP A 212 13.43 -14.28 2.83
CA ASP A 212 12.61 -14.86 3.89
C ASP A 212 11.19 -15.22 3.40
N SER A 213 10.43 -15.96 4.21
CA SER A 213 9.02 -16.29 3.91
C SER A 213 8.13 -15.07 4.13
N SER A 214 7.74 -14.42 3.03
CA SER A 214 7.13 -13.10 2.98
C SER A 214 5.73 -13.12 2.35
N GLY A 215 4.72 -12.65 3.08
CA GLY A 215 3.39 -12.40 2.53
C GLY A 215 3.40 -11.32 1.44
N THR A 216 4.29 -10.33 1.54
CA THR A 216 4.52 -9.32 0.48
C THR A 216 4.97 -9.99 -0.82
N SER A 217 5.93 -10.92 -0.75
CA SER A 217 6.37 -11.72 -1.91
C SER A 217 5.26 -12.57 -2.48
N GLU A 218 4.43 -13.18 -1.61
CA GLU A 218 3.30 -14.00 -2.02
C GLU A 218 2.26 -13.17 -2.78
N ASN A 219 1.89 -11.99 -2.26
CA ASN A 219 0.96 -11.07 -2.93
C ASN A 219 1.54 -10.51 -4.24
N PHE A 220 2.83 -10.17 -4.26
CA PHE A 220 3.50 -9.70 -5.47
C PHE A 220 3.50 -10.77 -6.56
N ALA A 221 3.88 -12.00 -6.22
CA ALA A 221 3.86 -13.13 -7.17
C ALA A 221 2.43 -13.46 -7.64
N ASN A 222 1.44 -13.33 -6.74
CA ASN A 222 0.03 -13.51 -7.09
C ASN A 222 -0.47 -12.43 -8.06
N TYR A 223 -0.07 -11.18 -7.83
CA TYR A 223 -0.31 -10.09 -8.78
C TYR A 223 0.31 -10.39 -10.15
N LEU A 224 1.61 -10.75 -10.20
CA LEU A 224 2.28 -11.06 -11.47
C LEU A 224 1.57 -12.17 -12.23
N LYS A 225 1.21 -13.27 -11.55
CA LYS A 225 0.48 -14.38 -12.15
C LYS A 225 -0.87 -13.99 -12.75
N ASN A 226 -1.64 -13.15 -12.06
CA ASN A 226 -3.02 -12.86 -12.42
C ASN A 226 -3.19 -11.59 -13.27
N SER A 227 -2.17 -10.73 -13.35
CA SER A 227 -2.23 -9.45 -14.08
C SER A 227 -1.63 -9.51 -15.47
N VAL A 228 -0.72 -10.46 -15.76
CA VAL A 228 -0.16 -10.63 -17.11
C VAL A 228 -1.22 -10.98 -18.15
N SER A 229 -0.97 -10.60 -19.40
CA SER A 229 -1.88 -10.85 -20.52
C SER A 229 -1.86 -12.32 -20.99
N ASP A 230 -0.71 -13.01 -20.80
CA ASP A 230 -0.50 -14.40 -21.12
C ASP A 230 0.08 -15.11 -19.90
N SER A 231 -0.58 -16.17 -19.46
CA SER A 231 -0.16 -16.98 -18.31
C SER A 231 1.23 -17.64 -18.50
N ALA A 232 1.71 -17.78 -19.72
CA ALA A 232 3.06 -18.28 -20.01
C ALA A 232 4.18 -17.33 -19.52
N ILE A 233 3.88 -16.02 -19.36
CA ILE A 233 4.86 -15.05 -18.85
C ILE A 233 5.16 -15.32 -17.37
N TRP A 234 4.13 -15.68 -16.58
CA TRP A 234 4.28 -16.03 -15.15
C TRP A 234 3.44 -17.27 -14.79
N PRO A 235 3.90 -18.49 -15.12
CA PRO A 235 3.11 -19.71 -14.95
C PRO A 235 3.10 -20.24 -13.51
N LYS A 236 4.05 -19.81 -12.66
CA LYS A 236 4.20 -20.32 -11.29
C LYS A 236 3.10 -19.81 -10.36
N ASN A 237 2.75 -20.62 -9.39
CA ASN A 237 1.87 -20.21 -8.30
C ASN A 237 2.60 -19.27 -7.35
N ALA A 238 1.83 -18.41 -6.68
CA ALA A 238 2.35 -17.54 -5.63
C ALA A 238 2.95 -18.36 -4.48
N SER A 239 4.01 -17.83 -3.90
CA SER A 239 4.71 -18.41 -2.75
C SER A 239 5.31 -17.31 -1.89
N GLY A 240 5.27 -17.47 -0.58
CA GLY A 240 6.00 -16.61 0.35
C GLY A 240 7.51 -16.64 0.15
N THR A 241 8.07 -17.74 -0.38
CA THR A 241 9.46 -17.82 -0.83
C THR A 241 9.52 -17.38 -2.29
N PHE A 242 9.96 -16.14 -2.54
CA PHE A 242 9.92 -15.54 -3.87
C PHE A 242 10.61 -16.40 -4.94
N ALA A 243 11.76 -17.01 -4.62
CA ALA A 243 12.50 -17.88 -5.54
C ALA A 243 11.68 -19.09 -6.03
N ASN A 244 10.70 -19.56 -5.25
CA ASN A 244 9.81 -20.65 -5.66
C ASN A 244 8.67 -20.18 -6.60
N ALA A 245 8.34 -18.89 -6.53
CA ALA A 245 7.30 -18.28 -7.35
C ALA A 245 7.79 -17.79 -8.72
N THR A 246 9.12 -17.67 -8.92
CA THR A 246 9.69 -17.18 -10.18
C THR A 246 9.64 -18.25 -11.28
N PRO A 247 9.40 -17.86 -12.55
CA PRO A 247 9.39 -18.79 -13.70
C PRO A 247 10.69 -19.56 -13.86
N LYS A 248 11.81 -18.91 -13.59
CA LYS A 248 13.18 -19.47 -13.71
C LYS A 248 13.87 -19.54 -12.35
N ALA A 249 14.79 -20.45 -12.18
CA ALA A 249 15.60 -20.55 -10.97
C ALA A 249 16.51 -19.32 -10.83
N LEU A 250 16.43 -18.63 -9.69
CA LEU A 250 17.19 -17.40 -9.45
C LEU A 250 18.71 -17.62 -9.35
N SER A 251 19.15 -18.83 -9.03
CA SER A 251 20.57 -19.21 -9.01
C SER A 251 21.29 -19.07 -10.35
N GLY A 252 20.54 -18.99 -11.45
CA GLY A 252 21.07 -18.74 -12.79
C GLY A 252 21.33 -17.25 -13.10
N PHE A 253 20.98 -16.33 -12.20
CA PHE A 253 21.09 -14.90 -12.43
C PHE A 253 22.02 -14.23 -11.42
N PHE A 254 23.10 -13.61 -11.89
CA PHE A 254 24.04 -12.88 -11.04
C PHE A 254 23.50 -11.53 -10.55
N ASN A 255 22.46 -11.02 -11.20
CA ASN A 255 21.82 -9.73 -10.91
C ASN A 255 20.59 -9.84 -9.99
N PHE A 256 20.31 -11.00 -9.40
CA PHE A 256 19.26 -11.19 -8.41
C PHE A 256 19.88 -11.32 -7.01
N GLN A 257 19.42 -10.47 -6.09
CA GLN A 257 19.94 -10.39 -4.72
C GLN A 257 18.80 -10.57 -3.71
N GLY A 258 18.96 -11.59 -2.86
CA GLY A 258 18.00 -11.87 -1.79
C GLY A 258 18.36 -11.13 -0.50
N ALA A 259 17.37 -10.51 0.15
CA ALA A 259 17.54 -9.86 1.44
C ALA A 259 16.37 -10.21 2.39
N SER A 260 16.67 -10.38 3.67
CA SER A 260 15.66 -10.73 4.67
C SER A 260 14.97 -9.48 5.20
N GLY A 261 13.64 -9.42 5.06
CA GLY A 261 12.81 -8.29 5.47
C GLY A 261 12.76 -7.13 4.47
N SER A 262 11.69 -6.34 4.53
CA SER A 262 11.46 -5.22 3.59
C SER A 262 12.52 -4.12 3.72
N ALA A 263 12.99 -3.83 4.93
CA ALA A 263 14.04 -2.83 5.17
C ALA A 263 15.36 -3.19 4.48
N ALA A 264 15.75 -4.47 4.51
CA ALA A 264 16.99 -4.92 3.87
C ALA A 264 16.90 -4.88 2.34
N VAL A 265 15.73 -5.18 1.75
CA VAL A 265 15.48 -5.00 0.31
C VAL A 265 15.62 -3.51 -0.07
N ALA A 266 14.97 -2.61 0.66
CA ALA A 266 15.07 -1.18 0.41
C ALA A 266 16.53 -0.67 0.53
N ALA A 267 17.25 -1.07 1.57
CA ALA A 267 18.64 -0.72 1.76
C ALA A 267 19.55 -1.24 0.62
N GLY A 268 19.25 -2.42 0.08
CA GLY A 268 19.93 -2.96 -1.10
C GLY A 268 19.71 -2.09 -2.33
N VAL A 269 18.48 -1.67 -2.57
CA VAL A 269 18.14 -0.79 -3.71
C VAL A 269 18.81 0.58 -3.57
N VAL A 270 18.80 1.18 -2.38
CA VAL A 270 19.48 2.48 -2.12
C VAL A 270 20.95 2.45 -2.51
N LYS A 271 21.64 1.37 -2.18
CA LYS A 271 23.09 1.26 -2.37
C LYS A 271 23.52 0.98 -3.81
N ASN A 272 22.60 0.53 -4.67
CA ASN A 272 22.96 0.05 -6.00
C ASN A 272 22.22 0.81 -7.09
N VAL A 273 22.93 1.60 -7.89
CA VAL A 273 22.36 2.26 -9.08
C VAL A 273 21.94 1.19 -10.09
N GLY A 274 20.75 1.35 -10.64
CA GLY A 274 20.13 0.36 -11.53
C GLY A 274 19.31 -0.70 -10.78
N ALA A 275 19.28 -0.66 -9.46
CA ALA A 275 18.50 -1.63 -8.70
C ALA A 275 17.00 -1.35 -8.73
N ILE A 276 16.21 -2.43 -8.64
CA ILE A 276 14.76 -2.45 -8.47
C ILE A 276 14.40 -3.43 -7.35
N GLY A 277 13.38 -3.11 -6.57
CA GLY A 277 12.89 -3.98 -5.50
C GLY A 277 11.42 -3.72 -5.21
N TYR A 278 10.87 -4.45 -4.25
CA TYR A 278 9.49 -4.28 -3.83
C TYR A 278 9.36 -4.31 -2.30
N GLY A 279 8.36 -3.61 -1.82
CA GLY A 279 8.04 -3.55 -0.39
C GLY A 279 6.86 -2.62 -0.15
N GLU A 280 6.50 -2.43 1.10
CA GLU A 280 5.49 -1.45 1.46
C GLU A 280 5.99 -0.02 1.15
N LEU A 281 5.07 0.88 0.81
CA LEU A 281 5.38 2.22 0.28
C LEU A 281 6.27 3.05 1.22
N SER A 282 6.12 2.93 2.55
CA SER A 282 6.93 3.70 3.49
C SER A 282 8.43 3.42 3.36
N PHE A 283 8.81 2.18 2.98
CA PHE A 283 10.22 1.88 2.74
C PHE A 283 10.79 2.64 1.53
N ALA A 284 9.97 2.91 0.53
CA ALA A 284 10.39 3.77 -0.59
C ALA A 284 10.50 5.23 -0.14
N THR A 285 9.48 5.76 0.53
CA THR A 285 9.41 7.17 0.94
C THR A 285 10.47 7.52 1.98
N ASP A 286 10.64 6.70 3.01
CA ASP A 286 11.64 6.90 4.08
C ASP A 286 13.08 6.87 3.52
N ASN A 287 13.32 6.10 2.44
CA ASN A 287 14.60 6.01 1.76
C ASN A 287 14.72 6.94 0.52
N LYS A 288 13.72 7.77 0.25
CA LYS A 288 13.67 8.69 -0.90
C LYS A 288 13.87 7.99 -2.26
N LEU A 289 13.42 6.74 -2.36
CA LEU A 289 13.42 5.98 -3.59
C LEU A 289 12.16 6.32 -4.40
N PRO A 290 12.29 6.58 -5.72
CA PRO A 290 11.14 6.71 -6.58
C PRO A 290 10.41 5.36 -6.73
N SER A 291 9.09 5.45 -6.88
CA SER A 291 8.22 4.30 -7.10
C SER A 291 7.73 4.26 -8.54
N VAL A 292 7.60 3.05 -9.08
CA VAL A 292 7.01 2.80 -10.39
C VAL A 292 5.50 3.04 -10.34
N ALA A 293 4.94 3.69 -11.37
CA ALA A 293 3.52 3.64 -11.63
C ALA A 293 3.20 2.38 -12.46
N ILE A 294 2.22 1.58 -12.05
CA ILE A 294 1.83 0.36 -12.75
C ILE A 294 0.56 0.59 -13.57
N PHE A 295 0.52 0.03 -14.77
CA PHE A 295 -0.70 0.06 -15.57
C PHE A 295 -1.75 -0.87 -14.97
N ASN A 296 -2.94 -0.32 -14.71
CA ASN A 296 -4.11 -1.09 -14.30
C ASN A 296 -4.89 -1.60 -15.54
N PRO A 297 -5.89 -2.49 -15.38
CA PRO A 297 -6.69 -2.98 -16.50
C PRO A 297 -7.58 -1.91 -17.18
N ALA A 298 -7.72 -0.72 -16.60
CA ALA A 298 -8.34 0.44 -17.27
C ALA A 298 -7.37 1.16 -18.23
N GLY A 299 -6.09 0.76 -18.27
CA GLY A 299 -5.05 1.40 -19.10
C GLY A 299 -4.42 2.64 -18.45
N GLU A 300 -4.63 2.85 -17.18
CA GLU A 300 -4.10 3.98 -16.42
C GLU A 300 -2.80 3.58 -15.70
N ALA A 301 -1.76 4.40 -15.80
CA ALA A 301 -0.54 4.25 -15.01
C ALA A 301 -0.74 4.88 -13.62
N ILE A 302 -0.93 4.04 -12.62
CA ILE A 302 -1.25 4.46 -11.25
C ILE A 302 -0.01 4.32 -10.36
N ALA A 303 0.38 5.40 -9.71
CA ALA A 303 1.42 5.39 -8.68
C ALA A 303 0.88 4.75 -7.38
N PRO A 304 1.74 4.07 -6.59
CA PRO A 304 1.32 3.50 -5.32
C PRO A 304 0.82 4.58 -4.36
N SER A 305 -0.38 4.37 -3.81
CA SER A 305 -0.99 5.28 -2.85
C SER A 305 -2.04 4.57 -2.00
N SER A 306 -2.33 5.13 -0.83
CA SER A 306 -3.44 4.66 0.03
C SER A 306 -4.79 4.73 -0.68
N ALA A 307 -5.06 5.81 -1.43
CA ALA A 307 -6.30 5.97 -2.17
C ALA A 307 -6.44 4.93 -3.31
N GLY A 308 -5.39 4.73 -4.11
CA GLY A 308 -5.40 3.71 -5.17
C GLY A 308 -5.56 2.29 -4.62
N THR A 309 -4.94 2.01 -3.46
CA THR A 309 -5.12 0.74 -2.75
C THR A 309 -6.55 0.56 -2.27
N ALA A 310 -7.15 1.56 -1.62
CA ALA A 310 -8.54 1.50 -1.16
C ALA A 310 -9.51 1.26 -2.32
N THR A 311 -9.29 1.93 -3.46
CA THR A 311 -10.07 1.74 -4.70
C THR A 311 -9.95 0.30 -5.22
N PHE A 312 -8.77 -0.29 -5.21
CA PHE A 312 -8.55 -1.68 -5.61
C PHE A 312 -9.26 -2.66 -4.67
N LEU A 313 -9.11 -2.47 -3.35
CA LEU A 313 -9.70 -3.36 -2.36
C LEU A 313 -11.24 -3.31 -2.33
N ALA A 314 -11.84 -2.22 -2.77
CA ALA A 314 -13.29 -2.12 -2.90
C ALA A 314 -13.88 -3.12 -3.92
N ALA A 315 -13.07 -3.61 -4.86
CA ALA A 315 -13.44 -4.65 -5.84
C ALA A 315 -13.14 -6.09 -5.34
N ALA A 316 -12.52 -6.24 -4.16
CA ALA A 316 -12.19 -7.57 -3.63
C ALA A 316 -13.42 -8.31 -3.11
N THR A 317 -13.39 -9.63 -3.24
CA THR A 317 -14.38 -10.51 -2.59
C THR A 317 -13.98 -10.73 -1.13
N LEU A 318 -14.94 -10.48 -0.24
CA LEU A 318 -14.78 -10.68 1.20
C LEU A 318 -15.17 -12.13 1.56
N ASN A 319 -14.22 -12.90 2.10
CA ASN A 319 -14.46 -14.28 2.50
C ASN A 319 -14.93 -14.35 3.97
N SER A 320 -15.79 -15.30 4.29
CA SER A 320 -16.40 -15.45 5.63
C SER A 320 -15.37 -15.70 6.75
N ASN A 321 -14.19 -16.23 6.41
CA ASN A 321 -13.08 -16.43 7.36
C ASN A 321 -12.26 -15.16 7.63
N GLY A 322 -12.59 -14.02 7.00
CA GLY A 322 -11.89 -12.75 7.17
C GLY A 322 -10.83 -12.47 6.10
N THR A 323 -10.54 -13.41 5.20
CA THR A 323 -9.58 -13.19 4.11
C THR A 323 -10.22 -12.50 2.90
N LEU A 324 -9.39 -11.99 1.98
CA LEU A 324 -9.82 -11.36 0.74
C LEU A 324 -9.35 -12.15 -0.47
N THR A 325 -10.20 -12.16 -1.51
CA THR A 325 -9.82 -12.58 -2.86
C THR A 325 -9.78 -11.34 -3.75
N TYR A 326 -8.61 -11.02 -4.29
CA TYR A 326 -8.40 -9.81 -5.09
C TYR A 326 -8.83 -9.98 -6.53
N ASP A 327 -9.48 -8.95 -7.10
CA ASP A 327 -9.79 -8.87 -8.52
C ASP A 327 -8.70 -8.06 -9.26
N TYR A 328 -7.63 -8.75 -9.67
CA TYR A 328 -6.54 -8.13 -10.44
C TYR A 328 -6.94 -7.68 -11.86
N LYS A 329 -8.17 -8.01 -12.31
CA LYS A 329 -8.70 -7.62 -13.62
C LYS A 329 -9.71 -6.47 -13.51
N THR A 330 -9.93 -5.92 -12.33
CA THR A 330 -10.84 -4.79 -12.15
C THR A 330 -10.46 -3.61 -13.05
N LYS A 331 -11.45 -3.05 -13.73
CA LYS A 331 -11.32 -1.84 -14.56
C LYS A 331 -11.72 -0.57 -13.82
N THR A 332 -11.76 -0.62 -12.48
CA THR A 332 -12.06 0.56 -11.69
C THR A 332 -10.98 1.61 -11.88
N SER A 333 -11.38 2.79 -12.34
CA SER A 333 -10.46 3.93 -12.54
C SER A 333 -9.77 4.30 -11.23
N GLY A 334 -8.48 4.60 -11.30
CA GLY A 334 -7.65 4.96 -10.15
C GLY A 334 -7.23 3.77 -9.27
N ALA A 335 -7.63 2.52 -9.58
CA ALA A 335 -7.25 1.35 -8.79
C ALA A 335 -5.75 1.03 -8.95
N TYR A 336 -5.03 1.00 -7.82
CA TYR A 336 -3.66 0.48 -7.77
C TYR A 336 -3.70 -1.02 -7.49
N THR A 337 -3.60 -1.84 -8.53
CA THR A 337 -3.88 -3.28 -8.48
C THR A 337 -2.81 -4.11 -7.75
N LEU A 338 -1.73 -3.51 -7.28
CA LEU A 338 -0.74 -4.13 -6.39
C LEU A 338 -0.91 -3.65 -4.94
N GLY A 339 -2.16 -3.42 -4.53
CA GLY A 339 -2.54 -3.19 -3.14
C GLY A 339 -2.73 -4.51 -2.40
N THR A 340 -2.52 -4.50 -1.09
CA THR A 340 -2.74 -5.67 -0.23
C THR A 340 -3.28 -5.27 1.13
N THR A 341 -3.90 -6.24 1.81
CA THR A 341 -4.34 -6.13 3.20
C THR A 341 -3.39 -6.91 4.10
N SER A 342 -3.07 -6.34 5.26
CA SER A 342 -2.39 -7.06 6.32
C SER A 342 -3.40 -7.56 7.35
N TYR A 343 -3.25 -8.81 7.73
CA TYR A 343 -4.12 -9.48 8.70
C TYR A 343 -3.45 -9.54 10.06
N GLY A 344 -4.20 -9.19 11.11
CA GLY A 344 -3.93 -9.65 12.45
C GLY A 344 -4.41 -11.09 12.59
N LEU A 345 -3.52 -11.98 12.97
CA LEU A 345 -3.85 -13.39 13.27
C LEU A 345 -4.04 -13.53 14.77
N ALA A 346 -5.17 -14.08 15.18
CA ALA A 346 -5.52 -14.29 16.59
C ALA A 346 -6.29 -15.61 16.75
N SER A 347 -6.56 -16.01 17.99
CA SER A 347 -7.27 -17.24 18.31
C SER A 347 -8.66 -16.95 18.90
N THR A 348 -9.59 -17.86 18.67
CA THR A 348 -10.87 -17.88 19.41
C THR A 348 -10.69 -18.22 20.89
N SER A 349 -9.54 -18.78 21.30
CA SER A 349 -9.27 -19.23 22.67
C SER A 349 -7.92 -18.72 23.17
N TYR A 350 -7.91 -18.22 24.41
CA TYR A 350 -6.73 -17.75 25.14
C TYR A 350 -6.87 -18.15 26.61
N GLY A 351 -5.76 -18.47 27.26
CA GLY A 351 -5.73 -18.86 28.67
C GLY A 351 -6.26 -17.79 29.63
N THR A 352 -6.29 -16.51 29.24
CA THR A 352 -6.85 -15.42 30.06
C THR A 352 -7.64 -14.43 29.23
N LYS A 353 -8.72 -13.90 29.81
CA LYS A 353 -9.53 -12.83 29.20
C LYS A 353 -8.75 -11.51 29.06
N VAL A 354 -7.77 -11.27 29.91
CA VAL A 354 -6.93 -10.06 29.84
C VAL A 354 -6.18 -10.02 28.52
N ILE A 355 -5.52 -11.11 28.12
CA ILE A 355 -4.78 -11.20 26.86
C ILE A 355 -5.73 -11.07 25.65
N SER A 356 -6.82 -11.84 25.62
CA SER A 356 -7.76 -11.77 24.49
C SER A 356 -8.38 -10.37 24.32
N ASN A 357 -8.78 -9.73 25.42
CA ASN A 357 -9.34 -8.38 25.40
C ASN A 357 -8.31 -7.35 24.93
N THR A 358 -7.06 -7.48 25.38
CA THR A 358 -5.99 -6.57 24.95
C THR A 358 -5.69 -6.71 23.44
N ILE A 359 -5.73 -7.96 22.91
CA ILE A 359 -5.57 -8.18 21.44
C ILE A 359 -6.77 -7.59 20.69
N GLN A 360 -8.01 -7.76 21.18
CA GLN A 360 -9.19 -7.13 20.57
C GLN A 360 -9.03 -5.59 20.55
N GLN A 361 -8.61 -4.98 21.64
CA GLN A 361 -8.37 -3.54 21.72
C GLN A 361 -7.27 -3.11 20.77
N TRP A 362 -6.16 -3.85 20.71
CA TRP A 362 -5.05 -3.56 19.81
C TRP A 362 -5.47 -3.62 18.34
N PHE A 363 -6.15 -4.70 17.91
CA PHE A 363 -6.59 -4.82 16.52
C PHE A 363 -7.63 -3.77 16.14
N THR A 364 -8.56 -3.43 17.07
CA THR A 364 -9.52 -2.35 16.88
C THR A 364 -8.81 -1.01 16.77
N TYR A 365 -7.79 -0.77 17.59
CA TYR A 365 -6.99 0.44 17.56
C TYR A 365 -6.25 0.60 16.23
N VAL A 366 -5.63 -0.48 15.75
CA VAL A 366 -4.95 -0.47 14.44
C VAL A 366 -5.95 -0.21 13.32
N LEU A 367 -7.10 -0.89 13.33
CA LEU A 367 -8.14 -0.73 12.31
C LEU A 367 -8.67 0.71 12.25
N ASP A 368 -8.98 1.30 13.40
CA ASP A 368 -9.76 2.53 13.46
C ASP A 368 -8.91 3.80 13.50
N LYS A 369 -7.68 3.73 14.03
CA LYS A 369 -6.88 4.94 14.30
C LYS A 369 -5.55 4.98 13.56
N CYS A 370 -4.83 3.86 13.48
CA CYS A 370 -3.42 3.87 13.08
C CYS A 370 -3.14 4.45 11.69
N PRO A 371 -3.79 4.00 10.60
CA PRO A 371 -3.48 4.51 9.26
C PRO A 371 -3.72 6.01 9.11
N THR A 372 -4.74 6.53 9.81
CA THR A 372 -5.07 7.97 9.76
C THR A 372 -4.21 8.83 10.67
N SER A 373 -3.62 8.25 11.71
CA SER A 373 -2.69 8.94 12.61
C SER A 373 -1.29 9.14 11.99
N PHE A 374 -0.96 8.34 10.97
CA PHE A 374 0.34 8.36 10.29
C PHE A 374 0.18 8.37 8.76
N PRO A 375 -0.48 9.42 8.20
CA PRO A 375 -0.79 9.48 6.76
C PRO A 375 0.46 9.50 5.88
N GLU A 376 1.57 10.03 6.39
CA GLU A 376 2.87 10.07 5.71
C GLU A 376 3.45 8.67 5.44
N LYS A 377 3.00 7.66 6.16
CA LYS A 377 3.42 6.26 5.95
C LYS A 377 2.72 5.60 4.76
N GLY A 378 1.66 6.22 4.22
CA GLY A 378 0.98 5.73 3.01
C GLY A 378 0.08 4.50 3.21
N TYR A 379 -0.25 4.15 4.45
CA TYR A 379 -1.22 3.09 4.73
C TYR A 379 -2.65 3.55 4.46
N ALA A 380 -3.46 2.63 3.97
CA ALA A 380 -4.89 2.86 3.74
C ALA A 380 -5.71 2.35 4.92
N GLN A 381 -6.59 3.21 5.42
CA GLN A 381 -7.59 2.79 6.40
C GLN A 381 -8.60 1.85 5.72
N ILE A 382 -8.94 0.79 6.40
CA ILE A 382 -10.03 -0.10 6.00
C ILE A 382 -11.36 0.54 6.39
N THR A 383 -12.30 0.62 5.44
CA THR A 383 -13.61 1.26 5.61
C THR A 383 -14.75 0.40 5.04
N GLY A 384 -16.00 0.79 5.30
CA GLY A 384 -17.19 0.14 4.76
C GLY A 384 -17.29 -1.34 5.11
N LYS A 385 -17.79 -2.16 4.20
CA LYS A 385 -18.01 -3.60 4.41
C LYS A 385 -16.77 -4.37 4.85
N LEU A 386 -15.58 -3.95 4.42
CA LEU A 386 -14.33 -4.58 4.85
C LEU A 386 -14.02 -4.28 6.31
N ALA A 387 -14.30 -3.06 6.79
CA ALA A 387 -14.20 -2.74 8.21
C ALA A 387 -15.22 -3.51 9.06
N ASP A 388 -16.44 -3.70 8.56
CA ASP A 388 -17.47 -4.50 9.23
C ASP A 388 -17.06 -5.96 9.36
N LEU A 389 -16.47 -6.53 8.29
CA LEU A 389 -15.87 -7.85 8.32
C LEU A 389 -14.75 -7.93 9.38
N ALA A 390 -13.85 -6.96 9.38
CA ALA A 390 -12.75 -6.89 10.34
C ALA A 390 -13.26 -6.89 11.79
N ARG A 391 -14.24 -6.02 12.11
CA ARG A 391 -14.85 -5.97 13.45
C ARG A 391 -15.55 -7.28 13.83
N THR A 392 -16.23 -7.92 12.87
CA THR A 392 -16.85 -9.24 13.06
C THR A 392 -15.81 -10.31 13.40
N GLN A 393 -14.64 -10.27 12.79
CA GLN A 393 -13.56 -11.21 13.11
C GLN A 393 -12.92 -10.87 14.46
N ILE A 394 -12.64 -9.61 14.74
CA ILE A 394 -12.07 -9.16 16.01
C ILE A 394 -12.96 -9.56 17.19
N ALA A 395 -14.26 -9.47 17.06
CA ALA A 395 -15.22 -9.86 18.10
C ALA A 395 -15.16 -11.37 18.47
N LYS A 396 -14.62 -12.22 17.59
CA LYS A 396 -14.45 -13.66 17.86
C LYS A 396 -13.21 -13.99 18.70
N ILE A 397 -12.28 -13.04 18.88
CA ILE A 397 -11.04 -13.25 19.64
C ILE A 397 -11.38 -13.60 21.09
N GLY A 398 -10.90 -14.76 21.58
CA GLY A 398 -11.18 -15.21 22.96
C GLY A 398 -12.65 -15.50 23.23
N SER A 399 -13.48 -15.77 22.21
CA SER A 399 -14.91 -16.08 22.37
C SER A 399 -15.16 -17.49 22.92
N GLN A 400 -14.19 -18.39 22.81
CA GLN A 400 -14.25 -19.76 23.34
C GLN A 400 -13.44 -19.87 24.63
N THR A 401 -13.92 -20.64 25.57
CA THR A 401 -13.14 -21.11 26.72
C THR A 401 -12.22 -22.25 26.27
N GLU A 402 -10.99 -22.31 26.80
CA GLU A 402 -10.08 -23.43 26.58
C GLU A 402 -10.64 -24.76 27.17
#